data_a6063eb8b2cf9efb74a1a54225dca52e
#
_entry.id   a6063eb8b2cf9efb74a1a54225dca52e
#
_cell.length_a   1.000
_cell.length_b   1.000
_cell.length_c   1.000
_cell.angle_alpha   90.00
_cell.angle_beta   90.00
_cell.angle_gamma   90.00
#
_symmetry.space_group_name_H-M   'P 1'
#
loop_
_entity.id
_entity.type
_entity.pdbx_description
1 polymer ?
#
loop_
_entity_poly.entity_id
_entity_poly.type
_entity_poly.pdbx_seq_one_letter_code
_entity_poly.pdbx_strand_id
1 'polypeptide(L)'
;MKKACLLAVAAAALLVACVPSVNQFYTDKDVVTDARLAGTWSEAGKKERAVTWTFTASTNNAYAVALKDDDGKTGKFEGHLFKLRKELFLDVTPTDCDFGDKQAGFVNVAMLPGHLLFRVKLADDKFSMAMCNPDWIKKFLVENPAAIAHRVVNDGIILTADTAALQKFVLKHLGKDELFGEFAEYERAAAK
;
A
#
# COMPACT_ATOMS: atom_id res chain seq x y z
N MET A 1 39.64 4.89 17.22
CA MET A 1 38.36 4.31 17.68
C MET A 1 37.25 5.33 17.55
N LYS A 2 36.75 5.65 16.35
CA LYS A 2 35.60 6.57 16.06
C LYS A 2 35.08 6.30 14.65
N LYS A 3 34.54 5.11 14.34
CA LYS A 3 33.87 4.79 13.04
C LYS A 3 32.81 3.70 13.16
N ALA A 4 32.02 3.65 14.23
CA ALA A 4 31.02 2.61 14.42
C ALA A 4 29.62 3.13 14.84
N CYS A 5 29.26 4.37 14.49
CA CYS A 5 27.98 4.95 14.94
C CYS A 5 27.11 5.55 13.83
N LEU A 6 27.30 5.19 12.55
CA LEU A 6 26.60 5.80 11.43
C LEU A 6 25.68 4.85 10.63
N LEU A 7 25.49 3.62 11.08
CA LEU A 7 24.68 2.61 10.34
C LEU A 7 23.36 2.21 11.03
N ALA A 8 23.01 2.80 12.15
CA ALA A 8 21.80 2.43 12.91
C ALA A 8 20.59 3.34 12.70
N VAL A 9 20.67 4.38 11.86
CA VAL A 9 19.58 5.38 11.69
C VAL A 9 18.69 5.11 10.46
N ALA A 10 19.09 4.22 9.56
CA ALA A 10 18.35 4.00 8.31
C ALA A 10 17.11 3.08 8.44
N ALA A 11 16.96 2.33 9.52
CA ALA A 11 15.87 1.36 9.68
C ALA A 11 14.58 1.93 10.31
N ALA A 12 14.62 3.12 10.91
CA ALA A 12 13.45 3.71 11.58
C ALA A 12 12.57 4.60 10.67
N ALA A 13 12.99 4.87 9.43
CA ALA A 13 12.32 5.80 8.53
C ALA A 13 11.20 5.18 7.67
N LEU A 14 10.99 3.87 7.74
CA LEU A 14 10.01 3.18 6.89
C LEU A 14 8.55 3.26 7.40
N LEU A 15 8.30 3.77 8.60
CA LEU A 15 6.95 3.82 9.19
C LEU A 15 6.14 5.10 8.86
N VAL A 16 6.74 6.06 8.14
CA VAL A 16 6.05 7.32 7.74
C VAL A 16 5.75 7.35 6.23
N ALA A 17 5.96 6.25 5.52
CA ALA A 17 6.05 6.21 4.06
C ALA A 17 4.74 5.92 3.33
N CYS A 18 3.58 5.88 4.00
CA CYS A 18 2.31 5.62 3.35
C CYS A 18 1.41 6.86 3.36
N VAL A 19 0.66 7.07 2.27
CA VAL A 19 -0.41 8.06 2.22
C VAL A 19 -1.74 7.31 2.23
N PRO A 20 -2.34 7.09 3.40
CA PRO A 20 -3.62 6.42 3.48
C PRO A 20 -4.77 7.32 3.01
N SER A 21 -5.85 6.69 2.55
CA SER A 21 -7.13 7.33 2.30
C SER A 21 -8.19 6.81 3.25
N VAL A 22 -9.13 7.67 3.63
CA VAL A 22 -10.34 7.26 4.38
C VAL A 22 -11.29 6.47 3.49
N ASN A 23 -11.34 6.81 2.19
CA ASN A 23 -12.21 6.16 1.23
C ASN A 23 -11.42 5.28 0.27
N GLN A 24 -12.05 4.23 -0.21
CA GLN A 24 -11.50 3.34 -1.23
C GLN A 24 -11.23 4.05 -2.56
N PHE A 25 -10.26 3.57 -3.32
CA PHE A 25 -9.88 4.14 -4.63
C PHE A 25 -10.66 3.55 -5.80
N TYR A 26 -11.55 2.61 -5.57
CA TYR A 26 -12.32 1.90 -6.60
C TYR A 26 -13.83 2.02 -6.39
N THR A 27 -14.58 1.82 -7.45
CA THR A 27 -16.01 1.48 -7.39
C THR A 27 -16.18 0.02 -7.83
N ASP A 28 -17.33 -0.58 -7.55
CA ASP A 28 -17.60 -1.98 -7.93
C ASP A 28 -17.40 -2.23 -9.44
N LYS A 29 -17.59 -1.19 -10.26
CA LYS A 29 -17.42 -1.26 -11.71
C LYS A 29 -15.95 -1.33 -12.15
N ASP A 30 -15.05 -0.85 -11.32
CA ASP A 30 -13.62 -0.80 -11.62
C ASP A 30 -12.90 -2.09 -11.21
N VAL A 31 -13.52 -2.85 -10.26
CA VAL A 31 -12.93 -4.07 -9.69
C VAL A 31 -12.76 -5.14 -10.76
N VAL A 32 -11.60 -5.75 -10.77
CA VAL A 32 -11.26 -6.87 -11.64
C VAL A 32 -10.60 -7.98 -10.82
N THR A 33 -10.70 -9.20 -11.32
CA THR A 33 -9.95 -10.34 -10.77
C THR A 33 -8.92 -10.81 -11.80
N ASP A 34 -7.77 -11.25 -11.32
CA ASP A 34 -6.75 -11.87 -12.15
C ASP A 34 -6.14 -13.04 -11.38
N ALA A 35 -6.36 -14.25 -11.88
CA ALA A 35 -5.90 -15.48 -11.23
C ALA A 35 -4.38 -15.51 -11.06
N ARG A 36 -3.64 -14.77 -11.88
CA ARG A 36 -2.18 -14.69 -11.79
C ARG A 36 -1.71 -14.02 -10.50
N LEU A 37 -2.52 -13.12 -9.90
CA LEU A 37 -2.16 -12.49 -8.63
C LEU A 37 -2.19 -13.48 -7.46
N ALA A 38 -3.08 -14.48 -7.50
CA ALA A 38 -3.19 -15.46 -6.43
C ALA A 38 -1.90 -16.24 -6.22
N GLY A 39 -1.52 -16.44 -4.97
CA GLY A 39 -0.30 -17.15 -4.56
C GLY A 39 0.58 -16.31 -3.64
N THR A 40 1.77 -16.84 -3.36
CA THR A 40 2.77 -16.16 -2.52
C THR A 40 3.88 -15.58 -3.39
N TRP A 41 4.18 -14.32 -3.12
CA TRP A 41 5.17 -13.52 -3.83
C TRP A 41 6.23 -13.05 -2.85
N SER A 42 7.49 -13.23 -3.18
CA SER A 42 8.64 -12.82 -2.39
C SER A 42 9.43 -11.74 -3.13
N GLU A 43 9.95 -10.78 -2.39
CA GLU A 43 10.78 -9.72 -2.95
C GLU A 43 11.94 -10.31 -3.77
N ALA A 44 12.05 -9.87 -5.03
CA ALA A 44 13.02 -10.41 -5.97
C ALA A 44 14.46 -10.15 -5.50
N GLY A 45 15.32 -11.14 -5.70
CA GLY A 45 16.74 -11.04 -5.36
C GLY A 45 17.08 -11.12 -3.87
N LYS A 46 16.09 -11.18 -2.96
CA LYS A 46 16.33 -11.37 -1.52
C LYS A 46 16.09 -12.81 -1.11
N LYS A 47 17.12 -13.44 -0.52
CA LYS A 47 17.04 -14.81 0.00
C LYS A 47 16.66 -14.88 1.48
N GLU A 48 17.05 -13.86 2.24
CA GLU A 48 16.76 -13.75 3.67
C GLU A 48 16.05 -12.44 3.96
N ARG A 49 15.17 -12.45 4.96
CA ARG A 49 14.41 -11.26 5.37
C ARG A 49 13.64 -10.59 4.24
N ALA A 50 13.19 -11.39 3.26
CA ALA A 50 12.40 -10.89 2.14
C ALA A 50 10.97 -10.57 2.60
N VAL A 51 10.45 -9.44 2.16
CA VAL A 51 9.03 -9.12 2.29
C VAL A 51 8.25 -10.09 1.41
N THR A 52 7.19 -10.68 1.96
CA THR A 52 6.32 -11.60 1.21
C THR A 52 4.88 -11.15 1.26
N TRP A 53 4.21 -11.26 0.12
CA TRP A 53 2.78 -11.02 -0.03
C TRP A 53 2.11 -12.32 -0.46
N THR A 54 1.08 -12.72 0.28
CA THR A 54 0.25 -13.87 -0.09
C THR A 54 -1.15 -13.38 -0.42
N PHE A 55 -1.60 -13.65 -1.64
CA PHE A 55 -2.95 -13.32 -2.11
C PHE A 55 -3.76 -14.59 -2.26
N THR A 56 -4.90 -14.66 -1.59
CA THR A 56 -5.87 -15.75 -1.70
C THR A 56 -7.18 -15.16 -2.20
N ALA A 57 -7.71 -15.71 -3.31
CA ALA A 57 -9.01 -15.26 -3.81
C ALA A 57 -10.10 -15.42 -2.73
N SER A 58 -10.92 -14.39 -2.59
CA SER A 58 -11.98 -14.30 -1.60
C SER A 58 -13.33 -14.00 -2.26
N THR A 59 -14.35 -13.79 -1.46
CA THR A 59 -15.69 -13.37 -1.94
C THR A 59 -15.66 -11.95 -2.49
N ASN A 60 -16.69 -11.55 -3.23
CA ASN A 60 -16.88 -10.19 -3.74
C ASN A 60 -15.71 -9.64 -4.60
N ASN A 61 -15.06 -10.53 -5.36
CA ASN A 61 -13.90 -10.17 -6.19
C ASN A 61 -12.72 -9.58 -5.40
N ALA A 62 -12.65 -9.86 -4.11
CA ALA A 62 -11.56 -9.45 -3.22
C ALA A 62 -10.47 -10.53 -3.13
N TYR A 63 -9.35 -10.14 -2.54
CA TYR A 63 -8.28 -11.04 -2.11
C TYR A 63 -8.09 -10.90 -0.60
N ALA A 64 -8.04 -12.02 0.11
CA ALA A 64 -7.44 -12.05 1.44
C ALA A 64 -5.92 -11.94 1.26
N VAL A 65 -5.33 -10.94 1.89
CA VAL A 65 -3.91 -10.60 1.72
C VAL A 65 -3.18 -10.78 3.04
N ALA A 66 -2.10 -11.53 3.03
CA ALA A 66 -1.16 -11.61 4.15
C ALA A 66 0.17 -11.01 3.73
N LEU A 67 0.63 -10.01 4.46
CA LEU A 67 1.96 -9.42 4.35
C LEU A 67 2.84 -9.98 5.47
N LYS A 68 4.00 -10.48 5.13
CA LYS A 68 5.07 -10.75 6.09
C LYS A 68 6.24 -9.81 5.78
N ASP A 69 6.61 -8.98 6.75
CA ASP A 69 7.72 -8.05 6.62
C ASP A 69 9.09 -8.73 6.80
N ASP A 70 10.15 -7.96 6.66
CA ASP A 70 11.54 -8.41 6.80
C ASP A 70 11.92 -8.78 8.24
N ASP A 71 11.17 -8.32 9.24
CA ASP A 71 11.30 -8.74 10.64
C ASP A 71 10.46 -9.99 10.95
N GLY A 72 9.69 -10.50 9.98
CA GLY A 72 8.85 -11.68 10.12
C GLY A 72 7.49 -11.41 10.75
N LYS A 73 7.12 -10.14 10.99
CA LYS A 73 5.80 -9.75 11.46
C LYS A 73 4.78 -9.89 10.34
N THR A 74 3.57 -10.29 10.68
CA THR A 74 2.51 -10.52 9.70
C THR A 74 1.36 -9.54 9.90
N GLY A 75 0.92 -8.91 8.80
CA GLY A 75 -0.31 -8.13 8.73
C GLY A 75 -1.33 -8.80 7.81
N LYS A 76 -2.61 -8.65 8.11
CA LYS A 76 -3.72 -9.14 7.30
C LYS A 76 -4.51 -7.98 6.71
N PHE A 77 -4.85 -8.12 5.44
CA PHE A 77 -5.56 -7.09 4.68
C PHE A 77 -6.62 -7.73 3.79
N GLU A 78 -7.60 -6.94 3.40
CA GLU A 78 -8.43 -7.20 2.23
C GLU A 78 -7.87 -6.36 1.07
N GLY A 79 -7.76 -6.97 -0.11
CA GLY A 79 -7.23 -6.33 -1.31
C GLY A 79 -8.23 -6.36 -2.45
N HIS A 80 -8.40 -5.23 -3.15
CA HIS A 80 -9.20 -5.15 -4.36
C HIS A 80 -8.31 -4.72 -5.53
N LEU A 81 -8.19 -5.61 -6.52
CA LEU A 81 -7.54 -5.30 -7.78
C LEU A 81 -8.55 -4.54 -8.66
N PHE A 82 -8.15 -3.40 -9.22
CA PHE A 82 -9.05 -2.59 -10.03
C PHE A 82 -8.33 -1.89 -11.18
N LYS A 83 -9.10 -1.47 -12.17
CA LYS A 83 -8.57 -0.76 -13.34
C LYS A 83 -9.10 0.66 -13.41
N LEU A 84 -8.18 1.60 -13.62
CA LEU A 84 -8.52 2.95 -14.07
C LEU A 84 -7.91 3.13 -15.47
N ARG A 85 -8.76 3.26 -16.48
CA ARG A 85 -8.35 3.23 -17.89
C ARG A 85 -7.62 1.91 -18.24
N LYS A 86 -6.32 1.98 -18.59
CA LYS A 86 -5.48 0.82 -18.96
C LYS A 86 -4.57 0.37 -17.82
N GLU A 87 -4.56 1.10 -16.72
CA GLU A 87 -3.65 0.87 -15.60
C GLU A 87 -4.31 0.02 -14.53
N LEU A 88 -3.51 -0.82 -13.92
CA LEU A 88 -3.91 -1.75 -12.88
C LEU A 88 -3.44 -1.23 -11.52
N PHE A 89 -4.34 -1.30 -10.56
CA PHE A 89 -4.09 -0.85 -9.19
C PHE A 89 -4.56 -1.90 -8.20
N LEU A 90 -3.99 -1.85 -7.01
CA LEU A 90 -4.41 -2.63 -5.85
C LEU A 90 -4.68 -1.65 -4.71
N ASP A 91 -5.88 -1.71 -4.18
CA ASP A 91 -6.28 -1.06 -2.93
C ASP A 91 -6.23 -2.11 -1.82
N VAL A 92 -5.52 -1.84 -0.73
CA VAL A 92 -5.50 -2.74 0.42
C VAL A 92 -5.93 -2.00 1.68
N THR A 93 -6.78 -2.65 2.47
CA THR A 93 -7.24 -2.15 3.78
C THR A 93 -7.00 -3.22 4.85
N PRO A 94 -6.48 -2.87 6.05
CA PRO A 94 -6.24 -3.84 7.10
C PRO A 94 -7.56 -4.43 7.61
N THR A 95 -7.58 -5.76 7.79
CA THR A 95 -8.74 -6.49 8.31
C THR A 95 -8.61 -6.86 9.78
N ASP A 96 -7.38 -6.83 10.29
CA ASP A 96 -7.07 -7.14 11.68
C ASP A 96 -6.42 -5.90 12.29
N CYS A 97 -7.21 -5.13 13.00
CA CYS A 97 -6.78 -3.93 13.73
C CYS A 97 -6.62 -4.22 15.22
N ASP A 98 -6.33 -5.49 15.58
CA ASP A 98 -6.02 -5.86 16.96
C ASP A 98 -4.60 -5.37 17.29
N PHE A 99 -4.53 -4.25 17.99
CA PHE A 99 -3.28 -3.66 18.47
C PHE A 99 -2.78 -4.33 19.76
N GLY A 100 -3.35 -5.48 20.12
CA GLY A 100 -3.02 -6.26 21.30
C GLY A 100 -3.64 -5.73 22.61
N ASP A 101 -3.60 -6.56 23.65
CA ASP A 101 -4.20 -6.32 24.96
C ASP A 101 -3.68 -5.09 25.74
N LYS A 102 -2.71 -4.37 25.15
CA LYS A 102 -2.04 -3.24 25.83
C LYS A 102 -2.74 -1.91 25.64
N GLN A 103 -3.77 -1.82 24.79
CA GLN A 103 -4.50 -0.58 24.54
C GLN A 103 -5.93 -0.66 25.10
N ALA A 104 -6.42 0.46 25.62
CA ALA A 104 -7.79 0.55 26.07
C ALA A 104 -8.76 0.32 24.89
N GLY A 105 -9.81 -0.50 25.07
CA GLY A 105 -10.71 -0.95 24.01
C GLY A 105 -11.36 0.18 23.18
N PHE A 106 -11.61 1.37 23.78
CA PHE A 106 -12.16 2.50 23.03
C PHE A 106 -11.13 3.17 22.10
N VAL A 107 -9.81 2.95 22.29
CA VAL A 107 -8.79 3.41 21.34
C VAL A 107 -8.94 2.66 20.02
N ASN A 108 -9.19 1.34 20.08
CA ASN A 108 -9.41 0.52 18.87
C ASN A 108 -10.65 1.00 18.09
N VAL A 109 -11.70 1.44 18.78
CA VAL A 109 -12.91 1.99 18.14
C VAL A 109 -12.63 3.32 17.41
N ALA A 110 -11.65 4.09 17.88
CA ALA A 110 -11.26 5.36 17.26
C ALA A 110 -10.29 5.20 16.07
N MET A 111 -9.74 4.01 15.85
CA MET A 111 -8.83 3.73 14.76
C MET A 111 -9.61 3.29 13.51
N LEU A 112 -9.49 4.06 12.45
CA LEU A 112 -10.13 3.74 11.17
C LEU A 112 -9.12 2.99 10.28
N PRO A 113 -9.51 1.84 9.69
CA PRO A 113 -8.70 1.18 8.69
C PRO A 113 -8.60 2.09 7.46
N GLY A 114 -7.39 2.49 7.12
CA GLY A 114 -7.13 3.30 5.93
C GLY A 114 -6.90 2.43 4.70
N HIS A 115 -7.21 2.98 3.53
CA HIS A 115 -6.93 2.38 2.23
C HIS A 115 -5.55 2.79 1.74
N LEU A 116 -4.75 1.83 1.29
CA LEU A 116 -3.43 2.06 0.70
C LEU A 116 -3.47 1.71 -0.78
N LEU A 117 -3.01 2.63 -1.62
CA LEU A 117 -3.01 2.48 -3.07
C LEU A 117 -1.64 2.05 -3.57
N PHE A 118 -1.63 1.00 -4.39
CA PHE A 118 -0.48 0.55 -5.16
C PHE A 118 -0.79 0.55 -6.65
N ARG A 119 0.14 1.01 -7.47
CA ARG A 119 0.13 0.76 -8.91
C ARG A 119 0.77 -0.60 -9.17
N VAL A 120 0.14 -1.43 -9.99
CA VAL A 120 0.51 -2.84 -10.15
C VAL A 120 0.88 -3.13 -11.61
N LYS A 121 1.91 -3.96 -11.80
CA LYS A 121 2.18 -4.64 -13.06
C LYS A 121 2.20 -6.13 -12.77
N LEU A 122 1.47 -6.89 -13.58
CA LEU A 122 1.31 -8.32 -13.41
C LEU A 122 1.63 -9.05 -14.70
N ALA A 123 2.57 -9.97 -14.64
CA ALA A 123 2.91 -10.94 -15.68
C ALA A 123 2.79 -12.35 -15.09
N ASP A 124 3.02 -13.41 -15.90
CA ASP A 124 2.77 -14.78 -15.45
C ASP A 124 3.62 -15.17 -14.23
N ASP A 125 4.91 -14.81 -14.23
CA ASP A 125 5.86 -15.17 -13.17
C ASP A 125 6.43 -13.96 -12.42
N LYS A 126 5.93 -12.76 -12.71
CA LYS A 126 6.41 -11.53 -12.12
C LYS A 126 5.26 -10.65 -11.68
N PHE A 127 5.42 -10.13 -10.51
CA PHE A 127 4.55 -9.13 -9.93
C PHE A 127 5.39 -7.94 -9.50
N SER A 128 4.98 -6.75 -9.86
CA SER A 128 5.63 -5.55 -9.33
C SER A 128 4.59 -4.53 -8.92
N MET A 129 4.90 -3.82 -7.84
CA MET A 129 4.03 -2.76 -7.34
C MET A 129 4.82 -1.56 -6.86
N ALA A 130 4.22 -0.40 -7.03
CA ALA A 130 4.73 0.88 -6.55
C ALA A 130 3.68 1.55 -5.67
N MET A 131 4.08 1.99 -4.48
CA MET A 131 3.24 2.72 -3.54
C MET A 131 3.22 4.21 -3.90
N CYS A 132 2.15 4.91 -3.50
CA CYS A 132 2.13 6.37 -3.58
C CYS A 132 3.34 6.97 -2.86
N ASN A 133 4.00 7.91 -3.52
CA ASN A 133 5.17 8.61 -3.00
C ASN A 133 4.75 9.69 -1.98
N PRO A 134 4.99 9.49 -0.68
CA PRO A 134 4.55 10.40 0.36
C PRO A 134 5.26 11.76 0.29
N ASP A 135 6.54 11.78 -0.08
CA ASP A 135 7.30 13.02 -0.16
C ASP A 135 6.80 13.90 -1.29
N TRP A 136 6.50 13.29 -2.45
CA TRP A 136 5.90 14.00 -3.56
C TRP A 136 4.52 14.54 -3.20
N ILE A 137 3.64 13.72 -2.61
CA ILE A 137 2.29 14.15 -2.23
C ILE A 137 2.35 15.27 -1.21
N LYS A 138 3.22 15.15 -0.20
CA LYS A 138 3.41 16.19 0.82
C LYS A 138 3.84 17.52 0.20
N LYS A 139 4.87 17.50 -0.63
CA LYS A 139 5.36 18.69 -1.34
C LYS A 139 4.29 19.28 -2.24
N PHE A 140 3.64 18.44 -3.04
CA PHE A 140 2.58 18.86 -3.97
C PHE A 140 1.42 19.53 -3.25
N LEU A 141 0.96 19.00 -2.12
CA LEU A 141 -0.17 19.53 -1.37
C LEU A 141 0.17 20.80 -0.58
N VAL A 142 1.42 21.00 -0.20
CA VAL A 142 1.87 22.30 0.34
C VAL A 142 1.73 23.41 -0.70
N GLU A 143 2.09 23.12 -1.97
CA GLU A 143 1.98 24.06 -3.08
C GLU A 143 0.56 24.19 -3.63
N ASN A 144 -0.26 23.13 -3.49
CA ASN A 144 -1.60 23.02 -4.07
C ASN A 144 -2.62 22.47 -3.03
N PRO A 145 -2.90 23.19 -1.94
CA PRO A 145 -3.68 22.67 -0.82
C PRO A 145 -5.13 22.31 -1.18
N ALA A 146 -5.68 22.90 -2.24
CA ALA A 146 -7.03 22.63 -2.73
C ALA A 146 -7.10 21.50 -3.79
N ALA A 147 -5.97 20.88 -4.14
CA ALA A 147 -5.93 19.89 -5.22
C ALA A 147 -6.72 18.61 -4.93
N ILE A 148 -6.78 18.20 -3.67
CA ILE A 148 -7.58 17.07 -3.16
C ILE A 148 -7.86 17.29 -1.67
N ALA A 149 -9.03 16.85 -1.21
CA ALA A 149 -9.35 16.90 0.22
C ALA A 149 -8.42 15.99 1.03
N HIS A 150 -7.79 16.55 2.04
CA HIS A 150 -6.84 15.84 2.89
C HIS A 150 -6.77 16.44 4.29
N ARG A 151 -6.13 15.73 5.21
CA ARG A 151 -5.74 16.19 6.55
C ARG A 151 -4.27 15.92 6.78
N VAL A 152 -3.63 16.82 7.52
CA VAL A 152 -2.27 16.62 8.04
C VAL A 152 -2.40 16.17 9.49
N VAL A 153 -1.83 15.01 9.81
CA VAL A 153 -1.86 14.42 11.16
C VAL A 153 -0.46 13.90 11.48
N ASN A 154 0.15 14.43 12.54
CA ASN A 154 1.50 14.02 12.97
C ASN A 154 2.53 13.98 11.82
N ASP A 155 2.59 15.04 11.03
CA ASP A 155 3.44 15.17 9.84
C ASP A 155 3.11 14.20 8.68
N GLY A 156 2.14 13.32 8.83
CA GLY A 156 1.58 12.47 7.78
C GLY A 156 0.40 13.11 7.08
N ILE A 157 0.08 12.63 5.89
CA ILE A 157 -1.08 13.05 5.10
C ILE A 157 -2.09 11.92 5.05
N ILE A 158 -3.36 12.24 5.31
CA ILE A 158 -4.50 11.34 5.13
C ILE A 158 -5.41 11.96 4.08
N LEU A 159 -5.66 11.26 2.98
CA LEU A 159 -6.62 11.68 1.96
C LEU A 159 -8.04 11.45 2.49
N THR A 160 -8.89 12.49 2.37
CA THR A 160 -10.28 12.45 2.88
C THR A 160 -11.31 12.69 1.76
N ALA A 161 -10.84 12.78 0.52
CA ALA A 161 -11.67 12.94 -0.66
C ALA A 161 -12.53 11.68 -0.90
N ASP A 162 -13.66 11.85 -1.58
CA ASP A 162 -14.46 10.71 -2.05
C ASP A 162 -13.75 9.95 -3.17
N THR A 163 -14.23 8.73 -3.45
CA THR A 163 -13.66 7.84 -4.47
C THR A 163 -13.50 8.49 -5.84
N ALA A 164 -14.49 9.28 -6.28
CA ALA A 164 -14.44 9.92 -7.60
C ALA A 164 -13.32 10.97 -7.66
N ALA A 165 -13.14 11.76 -6.61
CA ALA A 165 -12.08 12.75 -6.51
C ALA A 165 -10.71 12.08 -6.38
N LEU A 166 -10.60 10.97 -5.63
CA LEU A 166 -9.38 10.15 -5.53
C LEU A 166 -8.96 9.62 -6.90
N GLN A 167 -9.88 9.01 -7.65
CA GLN A 167 -9.62 8.49 -8.99
C GLN A 167 -9.20 9.60 -9.96
N LYS A 168 -9.90 10.74 -9.94
CA LYS A 168 -9.55 11.90 -10.77
C LYS A 168 -8.14 12.41 -10.46
N PHE A 169 -7.77 12.47 -9.19
CA PHE A 169 -6.45 12.89 -8.75
C PHE A 169 -5.37 11.92 -9.27
N VAL A 170 -5.55 10.61 -9.04
CA VAL A 170 -4.65 9.57 -9.52
C VAL A 170 -4.46 9.67 -11.04
N LEU A 171 -5.56 9.71 -11.80
CA LEU A 171 -5.51 9.77 -13.26
C LEU A 171 -4.84 11.05 -13.79
N LYS A 172 -5.03 12.17 -13.12
CA LYS A 172 -4.41 13.46 -13.49
C LYS A 172 -2.88 13.41 -13.36
N HIS A 173 -2.38 12.69 -12.35
CA HIS A 173 -0.96 12.66 -12.01
C HIS A 173 -0.26 11.35 -12.41
N LEU A 174 -0.98 10.41 -13.01
CA LEU A 174 -0.46 9.08 -13.38
C LEU A 174 0.71 9.11 -14.38
N GLY A 175 0.74 10.08 -15.27
CA GLY A 175 1.82 10.24 -16.27
C GLY A 175 3.03 10.99 -15.74
N LYS A 176 2.99 11.45 -14.50
CA LYS A 176 4.16 12.02 -13.81
C LYS A 176 4.76 10.89 -12.99
N ASP A 177 5.99 10.50 -13.27
CA ASP A 177 6.71 9.40 -12.59
C ASP A 177 6.92 9.63 -11.09
N GLU A 178 6.37 10.71 -10.55
CA GLU A 178 6.56 11.17 -9.18
C GLU A 178 5.44 10.75 -8.22
N LEU A 179 4.18 10.52 -8.70
CA LEU A 179 3.05 10.13 -7.84
C LEU A 179 3.26 8.74 -7.22
N PHE A 180 3.86 7.83 -7.96
CA PHE A 180 4.23 6.52 -7.46
C PHE A 180 5.76 6.42 -7.37
N GLY A 181 6.24 5.77 -6.31
CA GLY A 181 7.66 5.47 -6.16
C GLY A 181 8.16 4.46 -7.19
N GLU A 182 9.37 3.97 -6.99
CA GLU A 182 9.93 2.90 -7.79
C GLU A 182 9.12 1.61 -7.60
N PHE A 183 9.05 0.80 -8.67
CA PHE A 183 8.40 -0.50 -8.59
C PHE A 183 9.30 -1.50 -7.85
N ALA A 184 8.80 -2.00 -6.72
CA ALA A 184 9.37 -3.18 -6.09
C ALA A 184 8.97 -4.42 -6.91
N GLU A 185 9.92 -5.28 -7.20
CA GLU A 185 9.72 -6.51 -7.97
C GLU A 185 9.58 -7.71 -7.02
N TYR A 186 8.66 -8.60 -7.37
CA TYR A 186 8.38 -9.83 -6.62
C TYR A 186 8.34 -11.01 -7.58
N GLU A 187 8.85 -12.15 -7.11
CA GLU A 187 8.84 -13.43 -7.79
C GLU A 187 7.97 -14.42 -7.03
N ARG A 188 7.43 -15.41 -7.71
CA ARG A 188 6.67 -16.47 -7.03
C ARG A 188 7.57 -17.17 -6.03
N ALA A 189 7.13 -17.24 -4.78
CA ALA A 189 7.83 -18.01 -3.77
C ALA A 189 7.82 -19.50 -4.17
N ALA A 190 8.95 -20.18 -4.04
CA ALA A 190 9.00 -21.61 -4.27
C ALA A 190 8.00 -22.33 -3.34
N ALA A 191 7.22 -23.23 -3.89
CA ALA A 191 6.36 -24.10 -3.07
C ALA A 191 7.26 -24.89 -2.09
N LYS A 192 7.00 -24.72 -0.79
CA LYS A 192 7.67 -25.51 0.25
C LYS A 192 7.01 -26.86 0.37
#